data_6ab168a84efa1753ce1c19afd08accab
#
_entry.id   6ab168a84efa1753ce1c19afd08accab
#
_cell.length_a   1.000
_cell.length_b   1.000
_cell.length_c   1.000
_cell.angle_alpha   90.00
_cell.angle_beta   90.00
_cell.angle_gamma   90.00
#
_symmetry.space_group_name_H-M   'P 1'
#
loop_
_entity.id
_entity.type
_entity.pdbx_description
1 polymer ?
#
loop_
_entity_poly.entity_id
_entity_poly.type
_entity_poly.pdbx_seq_one_letter_code
_entity_poly.pdbx_strand_id
1 'polypeptide(L)'
;MRLVYPAIFTPYEDGSGGYVVEFPDLPGCVTGGDDMADALFMAEDAASGWVLTELEDGRKAPQASECSKVHMEKGQMVNLVALDMDAYAAKYGEKAVKKTLTIPAWLNTFVEEHNISCSKVLQEALGKMAQAK
;
A
#
# COMPACT_ATOMS: atom_id res chain seq x y z
N MET A 1 -3.79 -8.57 9.65
CA MET A 1 -5.03 -7.73 9.70
C MET A 1 -5.69 -7.72 8.32
N ARG A 2 -6.92 -8.13 8.28
CA ARG A 2 -7.73 -8.07 7.06
C ARG A 2 -8.84 -7.05 7.24
N LEU A 3 -9.07 -6.24 6.21
CA LEU A 3 -10.06 -5.18 6.22
C LEU A 3 -10.91 -5.26 4.95
N VAL A 4 -12.12 -4.73 5.02
CA VAL A 4 -13.02 -4.63 3.87
C VAL A 4 -13.63 -3.22 3.87
N TYR A 5 -13.55 -2.54 2.73
CA TYR A 5 -14.17 -1.22 2.57
C TYR A 5 -15.07 -1.20 1.34
N PRO A 6 -16.21 -0.53 1.42
CA PRO A 6 -17.02 -0.28 0.24
C PRO A 6 -16.34 0.77 -0.65
N ALA A 7 -16.37 0.54 -1.95
CA ALA A 7 -15.85 1.48 -2.94
C ALA A 7 -16.93 1.76 -3.98
N ILE A 8 -17.01 3.02 -4.41
CA ILE A 8 -17.95 3.48 -5.43
C ILE A 8 -17.25 3.45 -6.77
N PHE A 9 -17.79 2.69 -7.72
CA PHE A 9 -17.26 2.55 -9.08
C PHE A 9 -18.15 3.34 -10.02
N THR A 10 -17.57 4.33 -10.70
CA THR A 10 -18.27 5.18 -11.67
C THR A 10 -17.71 4.89 -13.05
N PRO A 11 -18.55 4.40 -14.00
CA PRO A 11 -18.07 4.19 -15.38
C PRO A 11 -17.59 5.49 -16.01
N TYR A 12 -16.55 5.41 -16.83
CA TYR A 12 -16.14 6.56 -17.65
C TYR A 12 -17.24 6.88 -18.65
N GLU A 13 -17.45 8.16 -18.89
CA GLU A 13 -18.50 8.63 -19.80
C GLU A 13 -18.20 8.38 -21.29
N ASP A 14 -16.94 8.06 -21.60
CA ASP A 14 -16.49 7.84 -22.97
C ASP A 14 -16.83 6.45 -23.55
N GLY A 15 -17.47 5.60 -22.75
CA GLY A 15 -17.85 4.25 -23.19
C GLY A 15 -16.68 3.27 -23.32
N SER A 16 -15.50 3.62 -22.81
CA SER A 16 -14.30 2.79 -22.92
C SER A 16 -14.34 1.51 -22.08
N GLY A 17 -15.24 1.43 -21.08
CA GLY A 17 -15.33 0.28 -20.18
C GLY A 17 -14.53 0.44 -18.90
N GLY A 18 -13.85 1.57 -18.71
CA GLY A 18 -13.10 1.87 -17.51
C GLY A 18 -13.94 2.49 -16.40
N TYR A 19 -13.34 2.63 -15.23
CA TYR A 19 -14.01 3.11 -14.02
C TYR A 19 -13.14 4.05 -13.21
N VAL A 20 -13.76 5.05 -12.59
CA VAL A 20 -13.19 5.80 -11.46
C VAL A 20 -13.65 5.10 -10.19
N VAL A 21 -12.74 4.93 -9.22
CA VAL A 21 -13.03 4.26 -7.94
C VAL A 21 -12.77 5.23 -6.80
N GLU A 22 -13.74 5.36 -5.91
CA GLU A 22 -13.64 6.20 -4.70
C GLU A 22 -13.98 5.39 -3.47
N PHE A 23 -13.27 5.66 -2.37
CA PHE A 23 -13.55 5.03 -1.08
C PHE A 23 -14.16 6.06 -0.12
N PRO A 24 -15.47 5.98 0.17
CA PRO A 24 -16.11 6.96 1.07
C PRO A 24 -15.46 7.03 2.45
N ASP A 25 -14.97 5.90 2.97
CA ASP A 25 -14.37 5.83 4.30
C ASP A 25 -12.89 6.21 4.35
N LEU A 26 -12.26 6.36 3.20
CA LEU A 26 -10.84 6.70 3.07
C LEU A 26 -10.70 8.02 2.30
N PRO A 27 -10.80 9.17 3.00
CA PRO A 27 -10.82 10.48 2.33
C PRO A 27 -9.61 10.70 1.41
N GLY A 28 -9.89 11.08 0.16
CA GLY A 28 -8.86 11.31 -0.84
C GLY A 28 -8.35 10.06 -1.54
N CYS A 29 -8.82 8.89 -1.15
CA CYS A 29 -8.42 7.64 -1.82
C CYS A 29 -9.26 7.44 -3.09
N VAL A 30 -8.69 7.81 -4.22
CA VAL A 30 -9.33 7.74 -5.53
C VAL A 30 -8.36 7.08 -6.50
N THR A 31 -8.87 6.19 -7.32
CA THR A 31 -8.08 5.51 -8.35
C THR A 31 -8.96 5.22 -9.56
N GLY A 32 -8.45 4.47 -10.51
CA GLY A 32 -9.21 4.08 -11.69
C GLY A 32 -8.57 2.91 -12.39
N GLY A 33 -9.30 2.34 -13.34
CA GLY A 33 -8.81 1.24 -14.14
C GLY A 33 -9.49 1.21 -15.51
N ASP A 34 -8.86 0.52 -16.44
CA ASP A 34 -9.32 0.46 -17.84
C ASP A 34 -10.49 -0.49 -18.05
N ASP A 35 -10.68 -1.41 -17.12
CA ASP A 35 -11.82 -2.31 -17.08
C ASP A 35 -12.12 -2.66 -15.62
N MET A 36 -13.11 -3.51 -15.38
CA MET A 36 -13.49 -3.87 -14.01
C MET A 36 -12.37 -4.62 -13.28
N ALA A 37 -11.68 -5.54 -13.94
CA ALA A 37 -10.60 -6.29 -13.32
C ALA A 37 -9.44 -5.37 -12.91
N ASP A 38 -9.04 -4.46 -13.79
CA ASP A 38 -8.01 -3.47 -13.52
C ASP A 38 -8.44 -2.51 -12.41
N ALA A 39 -9.69 -2.03 -12.46
CA ALA A 39 -10.22 -1.13 -11.44
C ALA A 39 -10.24 -1.77 -10.04
N LEU A 40 -10.61 -3.04 -9.94
CA LEU A 40 -10.61 -3.77 -8.67
C LEU A 40 -9.18 -3.97 -8.14
N PHE A 41 -8.23 -4.28 -9.02
CA PHE A 41 -6.82 -4.39 -8.65
C PHE A 41 -6.27 -3.06 -8.15
N MET A 42 -6.54 -1.98 -8.88
CA MET A 42 -6.07 -0.64 -8.51
C MET A 42 -6.74 -0.15 -7.23
N ALA A 43 -8.00 -0.51 -7.00
CA ALA A 43 -8.72 -0.18 -5.77
C ALA A 43 -8.06 -0.83 -4.55
N GLU A 44 -7.72 -2.11 -4.64
CA GLU A 44 -7.03 -2.82 -3.56
C GLU A 44 -5.68 -2.17 -3.27
N ASP A 45 -4.91 -1.86 -4.29
CA ASP A 45 -3.58 -1.24 -4.15
C ASP A 45 -3.69 0.16 -3.51
N ALA A 46 -4.57 1.00 -4.02
CA ALA A 46 -4.73 2.37 -3.51
C ALA A 46 -5.21 2.40 -2.05
N ALA A 47 -6.20 1.58 -1.72
CA ALA A 47 -6.73 1.50 -0.36
C ALA A 47 -5.70 0.93 0.61
N SER A 48 -4.96 -0.10 0.19
CA SER A 48 -3.91 -0.69 1.02
C SER A 48 -2.80 0.31 1.33
N GLY A 49 -2.36 1.07 0.34
CA GLY A 49 -1.36 2.13 0.54
C GLY A 49 -1.86 3.24 1.46
N TRP A 50 -3.10 3.66 1.28
CA TRP A 50 -3.73 4.67 2.11
C TRP A 50 -3.80 4.23 3.58
N VAL A 51 -4.27 3.01 3.83
CA VAL A 51 -4.38 2.46 5.19
C VAL A 51 -3.01 2.24 5.81
N LEU A 52 -2.03 1.72 5.04
CA LEU A 52 -0.68 1.51 5.55
C LEU A 52 -0.06 2.82 6.04
N THR A 53 -0.24 3.91 5.30
CA THR A 53 0.24 5.24 5.72
C THR A 53 -0.37 5.65 7.07
N GLU A 54 -1.68 5.45 7.25
CA GLU A 54 -2.34 5.74 8.53
C GLU A 54 -1.75 4.90 9.67
N LEU A 55 -1.57 3.62 9.46
CA LEU A 55 -1.03 2.72 10.49
C LEU A 55 0.42 3.05 10.84
N GLU A 56 1.24 3.39 9.85
CA GLU A 56 2.65 3.76 10.07
C GLU A 56 2.78 5.09 10.81
N ASP A 57 1.81 5.99 10.64
CA ASP A 57 1.75 7.26 11.36
C ASP A 57 1.12 7.12 12.77
N GLY A 58 0.83 5.90 13.18
CA GLY A 58 0.26 5.61 14.51
C GLY A 58 -1.24 5.81 14.62
N ARG A 59 -1.93 6.06 13.52
CA ARG A 59 -3.38 6.19 13.49
C ARG A 59 -4.04 4.83 13.27
N LYS A 60 -5.32 4.74 13.55
CA LYS A 60 -6.09 3.51 13.33
C LYS A 60 -6.70 3.52 11.93
N ALA A 61 -6.90 2.32 11.39
CA ALA A 61 -7.66 2.19 10.16
C ALA A 61 -9.10 2.68 10.39
N PRO A 62 -9.68 3.46 9.45
CA PRO A 62 -11.06 3.91 9.59
C PRO A 62 -12.03 2.75 9.66
N GLN A 63 -13.16 2.95 10.34
CA GLN A 63 -14.22 1.97 10.38
C GLN A 63 -14.97 1.97 9.05
N ALA A 64 -15.22 0.79 8.51
CA ALA A 64 -15.94 0.65 7.24
C ALA A 64 -17.43 0.93 7.41
N SER A 65 -18.01 1.68 6.48
CA SER A 65 -19.46 1.88 6.38
C SER A 65 -20.13 0.61 5.85
N GLU A 66 -21.41 0.43 6.18
CA GLU A 66 -22.21 -0.62 5.55
C GLU A 66 -22.54 -0.22 4.11
N CYS A 67 -22.51 -1.18 3.19
CA CYS A 67 -22.83 -0.92 1.79
C CYS A 67 -24.20 -0.26 1.60
N SER A 68 -25.19 -0.66 2.41
CA SER A 68 -26.56 -0.12 2.35
C SER A 68 -26.62 1.36 2.70
N LYS A 69 -25.62 1.90 3.40
CA LYS A 69 -25.57 3.30 3.82
C LYS A 69 -24.73 4.17 2.90
N VAL A 70 -24.07 3.58 1.91
CA VAL A 70 -23.28 4.33 0.95
C VAL A 70 -24.20 4.97 -0.08
N HIS A 71 -24.13 6.31 -0.18
CA HIS A 71 -24.93 7.04 -1.16
C HIS A 71 -24.34 6.85 -2.56
N MET A 72 -25.19 6.45 -3.49
CA MET A 72 -24.81 6.28 -4.90
C MET A 72 -25.73 7.09 -5.80
N GLU A 73 -25.13 7.61 -6.85
CA GLU A 73 -25.87 8.25 -7.92
C GLU A 73 -26.16 7.23 -9.02
N LYS A 74 -27.04 7.61 -9.97
CA LYS A 74 -27.42 6.76 -11.09
C LYS A 74 -26.18 6.37 -11.90
N GLY A 75 -26.06 5.09 -12.22
CA GLY A 75 -24.95 4.57 -13.01
C GLY A 75 -23.76 4.11 -12.20
N GLN A 76 -23.71 4.44 -10.91
CA GLN A 76 -22.65 4.00 -10.02
C GLN A 76 -22.97 2.63 -9.41
N MET A 77 -21.92 1.93 -8.99
CA MET A 77 -22.08 0.67 -8.25
C MET A 77 -21.13 0.65 -7.06
N VAL A 78 -21.49 -0.11 -6.02
CA VAL A 78 -20.63 -0.37 -4.87
C VAL A 78 -20.06 -1.77 -4.98
N ASN A 79 -18.75 -1.88 -4.81
CA ASN A 79 -18.08 -3.16 -4.64
C ASN A 79 -17.35 -3.16 -3.29
N LEU A 80 -17.32 -4.30 -2.64
CA LEU A 80 -16.51 -4.49 -1.43
C LEU A 80 -15.09 -4.85 -1.84
N VAL A 81 -14.13 -4.12 -1.29
CA VAL A 81 -12.71 -4.33 -1.57
C VAL A 81 -12.04 -4.87 -0.31
N ALA A 82 -11.46 -6.06 -0.40
CA ALA A 82 -10.78 -6.71 0.70
C ALA A 82 -9.29 -6.39 0.69
N LEU A 83 -8.75 -6.07 1.86
CA LEU A 83 -7.33 -5.73 2.03
C LEU A 83 -6.67 -6.75 2.94
N ASP A 84 -5.47 -7.20 2.57
CA ASP A 84 -4.59 -7.96 3.46
C ASP A 84 -3.43 -7.06 3.84
N MET A 85 -3.52 -6.42 5.00
CA MET A 85 -2.55 -5.41 5.41
C MET A 85 -1.21 -6.02 5.83
N ASP A 86 -1.20 -7.24 6.35
CA ASP A 86 0.07 -7.90 6.69
C ASP A 86 0.88 -8.20 5.44
N ALA A 87 0.24 -8.72 4.40
CA ALA A 87 0.90 -8.99 3.12
C ALA A 87 1.38 -7.70 2.44
N TYR A 88 0.56 -6.65 2.47
CA TYR A 88 0.91 -5.37 1.86
C TYR A 88 2.08 -4.71 2.60
N ALA A 89 2.07 -4.70 3.94
CA ALA A 89 3.14 -4.13 4.74
C ALA A 89 4.47 -4.90 4.56
N ALA A 90 4.42 -6.21 4.39
CA ALA A 90 5.61 -7.01 4.12
C ALA A 90 6.27 -6.63 2.80
N LYS A 91 5.48 -6.20 1.83
CA LYS A 91 5.99 -5.84 0.50
C LYS A 91 6.41 -4.37 0.38
N TYR A 92 5.69 -3.46 1.01
CA TYR A 92 5.86 -2.01 0.82
C TYR A 92 6.11 -1.23 2.11
N GLY A 93 6.08 -1.87 3.28
CA GLY A 93 6.22 -1.17 4.55
C GLY A 93 7.61 -0.60 4.77
N GLU A 94 7.65 0.54 5.47
CA GLU A 94 8.89 1.23 5.83
C GLU A 94 9.39 0.85 7.23
N LYS A 95 8.62 0.07 7.98
CA LYS A 95 9.00 -0.35 9.33
C LYS A 95 10.25 -1.21 9.28
N ALA A 96 11.26 -0.84 10.08
CA ALA A 96 12.53 -1.54 10.14
C ALA A 96 12.36 -2.98 10.63
N VAL A 97 13.03 -3.91 9.96
CA VAL A 97 13.08 -5.32 10.31
C VAL A 97 14.51 -5.64 10.68
N LYS A 98 14.72 -6.29 11.83
CA LYS A 98 16.06 -6.67 12.28
C LYS A 98 16.57 -7.86 11.47
N LYS A 99 17.78 -7.73 10.92
CA LYS A 99 18.43 -8.79 10.16
C LYS A 99 19.82 -9.03 10.72
N THR A 100 20.12 -10.27 11.07
CA THR A 100 21.44 -10.67 11.58
C THR A 100 22.32 -11.12 10.42
N LEU A 101 23.50 -10.50 10.29
CA LEU A 101 24.44 -10.76 9.22
C LEU A 101 25.79 -11.14 9.78
N THR A 102 26.56 -11.92 9.00
CA THR A 102 27.91 -12.36 9.35
C THR A 102 28.92 -11.74 8.37
N ILE A 103 29.99 -11.17 8.89
CA ILE A 103 31.11 -10.64 8.09
C ILE A 103 32.44 -11.17 8.65
N PRO A 104 33.49 -11.22 7.81
CA PRO A 104 34.83 -11.62 8.29
C PRO A 104 35.36 -10.70 9.40
N ALA A 105 36.15 -11.24 10.29
CA ALA A 105 36.70 -10.49 11.42
C ALA A 105 37.46 -9.23 10.99
N TRP A 106 38.29 -9.32 9.95
CA TRP A 106 39.05 -8.16 9.46
C TRP A 106 38.15 -7.02 8.97
N LEU A 107 37.03 -7.38 8.34
CA LEU A 107 36.08 -6.40 7.85
C LEU A 107 35.33 -5.73 9.02
N ASN A 108 35.02 -6.51 10.05
CA ASN A 108 34.43 -5.98 11.27
C ASN A 108 35.36 -4.97 11.96
N THR A 109 36.67 -5.27 12.01
CA THR A 109 37.68 -4.36 12.56
C THR A 109 37.70 -3.05 11.79
N PHE A 110 37.69 -3.11 10.47
CA PHE A 110 37.61 -1.93 9.61
C PHE A 110 36.37 -1.07 9.89
N VAL A 111 35.22 -1.72 10.04
CA VAL A 111 33.97 -1.05 10.34
C VAL A 111 34.05 -0.31 11.68
N GLU A 112 34.57 -0.95 12.71
CA GLU A 112 34.69 -0.36 14.05
C GLU A 112 35.68 0.79 14.07
N GLU A 113 36.85 0.63 13.44
CA GLU A 113 37.90 1.67 13.38
C GLU A 113 37.43 2.94 12.66
N HIS A 114 36.52 2.81 11.68
CA HIS A 114 36.04 3.93 10.87
C HIS A 114 34.64 4.41 11.27
N ASN A 115 34.10 3.87 12.36
CA ASN A 115 32.74 4.22 12.83
C ASN A 115 31.68 4.12 11.75
N ILE A 116 31.72 3.03 10.96
CA ILE A 116 30.79 2.81 9.86
C ILE A 116 29.51 2.18 10.39
N SER A 117 28.36 2.70 9.96
CA SER A 117 27.06 2.08 10.24
C SER A 117 26.79 1.00 9.21
N CYS A 118 26.89 -0.27 9.60
CA CYS A 118 26.59 -1.40 8.71
C CYS A 118 25.15 -1.35 8.20
N SER A 119 24.21 -0.96 9.05
CA SER A 119 22.79 -0.84 8.66
C SER A 119 22.60 0.18 7.55
N LYS A 120 23.23 1.35 7.65
CA LYS A 120 23.15 2.40 6.62
C LYS A 120 23.77 1.94 5.31
N VAL A 121 24.97 1.36 5.37
CA VAL A 121 25.67 0.89 4.17
C VAL A 121 24.87 -0.18 3.47
N LEU A 122 24.32 -1.13 4.22
CA LEU A 122 23.50 -2.21 3.67
C LEU A 122 22.23 -1.67 3.01
N GLN A 123 21.52 -0.76 3.67
CA GLN A 123 20.29 -0.16 3.13
C GLN A 123 20.56 0.62 1.86
N GLU A 124 21.64 1.39 1.81
CA GLU A 124 22.03 2.11 0.60
C GLU A 124 22.38 1.17 -0.55
N ALA A 125 23.14 0.13 -0.29
CA ALA A 125 23.52 -0.83 -1.31
C ALA A 125 22.30 -1.59 -1.86
N LEU A 126 21.47 -2.11 -0.98
CA LEU A 126 20.26 -2.84 -1.37
C LEU A 126 19.25 -1.93 -2.05
N GLY A 127 19.12 -0.69 -1.59
CA GLY A 127 18.24 0.30 -2.19
C GLY A 127 18.59 0.59 -3.64
N LYS A 128 19.88 0.75 -3.93
CA LYS A 128 20.37 0.93 -5.30
C LYS A 128 20.08 -0.27 -6.18
N MET A 129 20.28 -1.48 -5.65
CA MET A 129 19.97 -2.71 -6.37
C MET A 129 18.47 -2.83 -6.68
N ALA A 130 17.62 -2.47 -5.72
CA ALA A 130 16.18 -2.52 -5.88
C ALA A 130 15.69 -1.53 -6.94
N GLN A 131 16.29 -0.33 -6.99
CA GLN A 131 15.93 0.70 -7.97
C GLN A 131 16.42 0.38 -9.39
N ALA A 132 17.45 -0.45 -9.52
CA ALA A 132 18.01 -0.81 -10.81
C ALA A 132 17.15 -1.81 -11.61
N LYS A 133 16.04 -2.33 -11.02
CA LYS A 133 15.17 -3.31 -11.66
C LYS A 133 13.95 -2.69 -12.32
#